data_bcc4d38f51d11372d090ab087a6d5415
#
_entry.id   bcc4d38f51d11372d090ab087a6d5415
#
_cell.length_a   1.000
_cell.length_b   1.000
_cell.length_c   1.000
_cell.angle_alpha   90.00
_cell.angle_beta   90.00
_cell.angle_gamma   90.00
#
_symmetry.space_group_name_H-M   'P 1'
#
loop_
_entity.id
_entity.type
_entity.pdbx_description
1 polymer ?
#
loop_
_entity_poly.entity_id
_entity_poly.type
_entity_poly.pdbx_seq_one_letter_code
_entity_poly.pdbx_strand_id
1 'polypeptide(L)'
;LFDSLTVLENVMFPLDMFSNDTYRDRVKRAQFCLDRVNLMEAQNKYPGEISGGMQKRVAIARAIALNPQYLFCDEPNSGLDPKTSLVIDELIHDITTEYNMTTIINTHDMNSVMGIGDSILYIYQGHKEWEGTKDDVFTATNERLNNFIFASDLLRKVRAVSYTHLRAHETVL
;
A
#
# COMPACT_ATOMS: atom_id res chain seq x y z
N LEU A 1 -1.10 6.10 -15.01
CA LEU A 1 -0.63 7.44 -15.39
C LEU A 1 -1.03 7.73 -16.83
N PHE A 2 -1.01 9.01 -17.21
CA PHE A 2 -1.18 9.45 -18.59
C PHE A 2 0.19 9.55 -19.25
N ASP A 3 0.42 8.79 -20.30
CA ASP A 3 1.74 8.71 -20.96
C ASP A 3 2.10 10.01 -21.70
N SER A 4 1.10 10.80 -22.10
CA SER A 4 1.28 12.09 -22.76
C SER A 4 1.58 13.26 -21.82
N LEU A 5 1.52 13.04 -20.51
CA LEU A 5 1.80 14.03 -19.48
C LEU A 5 3.11 13.72 -18.77
N THR A 6 3.85 14.76 -18.40
CA THR A 6 5.02 14.63 -17.53
C THR A 6 4.61 14.11 -16.14
N VAL A 7 5.58 13.72 -15.32
CA VAL A 7 5.37 13.34 -13.93
C VAL A 7 4.67 14.44 -13.14
N LEU A 8 5.12 15.71 -13.29
CA LEU A 8 4.48 16.85 -12.64
C LEU A 8 3.03 17.03 -13.08
N GLU A 9 2.78 17.02 -14.39
CA GLU A 9 1.44 17.17 -14.95
C GLU A 9 0.51 16.03 -14.54
N ASN A 10 1.00 14.80 -14.41
CA ASN A 10 0.23 13.69 -13.87
C ASN A 10 -0.24 13.97 -12.43
N VAL A 11 0.63 14.52 -11.58
CA VAL A 11 0.27 14.87 -10.19
C VAL A 11 -0.64 16.11 -10.15
N MET A 12 -0.46 17.05 -11.06
CA MET A 12 -1.31 18.23 -11.19
C MET A 12 -2.73 17.91 -11.68
N PHE A 13 -2.91 16.83 -12.44
CA PHE A 13 -4.16 16.49 -13.10
C PHE A 13 -5.41 16.59 -12.19
N PRO A 14 -5.47 15.97 -11.00
CA PRO A 14 -6.63 16.13 -10.11
C PRO A 14 -6.79 17.57 -9.59
N LEU A 15 -5.70 18.31 -9.40
CA LEU A 15 -5.75 19.71 -8.98
C LEU A 15 -6.36 20.59 -10.10
N ASP A 16 -5.99 20.34 -11.35
CA ASP A 16 -6.53 21.06 -12.51
C ASP A 16 -8.03 20.80 -12.71
N MET A 17 -8.49 19.60 -12.34
CA MET A 17 -9.91 19.21 -12.50
C MET A 17 -10.80 19.68 -11.36
N PHE A 18 -10.30 19.73 -10.13
CA PHE A 18 -11.14 19.84 -8.94
C PHE A 18 -10.73 20.94 -7.96
N SER A 19 -9.59 21.64 -8.16
CA SER A 19 -9.18 22.76 -7.33
C SER A 19 -9.48 24.10 -7.99
N ASN A 20 -9.84 25.09 -7.17
CA ASN A 20 -9.97 26.49 -7.59
C ASN A 20 -8.68 27.30 -7.37
N ASP A 21 -7.58 26.64 -6.97
CA ASP A 21 -6.30 27.29 -6.70
C ASP A 21 -5.68 27.89 -7.95
N THR A 22 -4.79 28.90 -7.74
CA THR A 22 -4.03 29.45 -8.85
C THR A 22 -3.09 28.39 -9.47
N TYR A 23 -2.74 28.54 -10.73
CA TYR A 23 -1.77 27.64 -11.39
C TYR A 23 -0.48 27.49 -10.57
N ARG A 24 0.03 28.60 -10.02
CA ARG A 24 1.23 28.62 -9.19
C ARG A 24 1.08 27.75 -7.93
N ASP A 25 -0.07 27.80 -7.30
CA ASP A 25 -0.31 27.04 -6.05
C ASP A 25 -0.51 25.56 -6.36
N ARG A 26 -1.18 25.22 -7.46
CA ARG A 26 -1.29 23.84 -7.95
C ARG A 26 0.09 23.23 -8.26
N VAL A 27 0.97 23.98 -8.94
CA VAL A 27 2.36 23.53 -9.19
C VAL A 27 3.09 23.27 -7.87
N LYS A 28 3.03 24.21 -6.92
CA LYS A 28 3.67 24.04 -5.61
C LYS A 28 3.13 22.80 -4.87
N ARG A 29 1.81 22.59 -4.91
CA ARG A 29 1.18 21.43 -4.28
C ARG A 29 1.63 20.12 -4.94
N ALA A 30 1.67 20.06 -6.26
CA ALA A 30 2.15 18.88 -6.98
C ALA A 30 3.62 18.60 -6.70
N GLN A 31 4.47 19.62 -6.66
CA GLN A 31 5.88 19.51 -6.30
C GLN A 31 6.04 19.00 -4.85
N PHE A 32 5.26 19.52 -3.92
CA PHE A 32 5.23 19.00 -2.54
C PHE A 32 4.88 17.50 -2.50
N CYS A 33 3.86 17.06 -3.26
CA CYS A 33 3.50 15.64 -3.33
C CYS A 33 4.62 14.79 -3.95
N LEU A 34 5.35 15.31 -4.96
CA LEU A 34 6.49 14.63 -5.55
C LEU A 34 7.68 14.53 -4.60
N ASP A 35 7.89 15.54 -3.78
CA ASP A 35 8.92 15.52 -2.73
C ASP A 35 8.65 14.42 -1.71
N ARG A 36 7.38 14.27 -1.27
CA ARG A 36 6.96 13.22 -0.33
C ARG A 36 7.22 11.79 -0.83
N VAL A 37 7.26 11.59 -2.13
CA VAL A 37 7.57 10.30 -2.75
C VAL A 37 9.00 10.22 -3.31
N ASN A 38 9.87 11.19 -3.00
CA ASN A 38 11.26 11.29 -3.45
C ASN A 38 11.40 11.25 -4.98
N LEU A 39 10.61 12.07 -5.70
CA LEU A 39 10.59 12.12 -7.18
C LEU A 39 10.66 13.53 -7.75
N MET A 40 11.11 14.53 -6.98
CA MET A 40 11.26 15.91 -7.47
C MET A 40 12.16 16.01 -8.71
N GLU A 41 13.25 15.24 -8.75
CA GLU A 41 14.19 15.26 -9.87
C GLU A 41 13.59 14.68 -11.16
N ALA A 42 12.52 13.88 -11.04
CA ALA A 42 11.85 13.27 -12.17
C ALA A 42 10.66 14.09 -12.71
N GLN A 43 10.37 15.27 -12.16
CA GLN A 43 9.14 16.03 -12.42
C GLN A 43 8.89 16.33 -13.92
N ASN A 44 9.96 16.48 -14.70
CA ASN A 44 9.89 16.79 -16.13
C ASN A 44 9.98 15.57 -17.05
N LYS A 45 10.11 14.36 -16.48
CA LYS A 45 10.14 13.11 -17.26
C LYS A 45 8.73 12.64 -17.57
N TYR A 46 8.62 11.84 -18.62
CA TYR A 46 7.40 11.12 -18.96
C TYR A 46 7.35 9.74 -18.29
N PRO A 47 6.15 9.13 -18.11
CA PRO A 47 6.02 7.80 -17.50
C PRO A 47 6.92 6.73 -18.14
N GLY A 48 7.10 6.74 -19.46
CA GLY A 48 7.98 5.81 -20.17
C GLY A 48 9.48 5.97 -19.88
N GLU A 49 9.90 7.07 -19.23
CA GLU A 49 11.30 7.37 -18.91
C GLU A 49 11.66 7.04 -17.45
N ILE A 50 10.72 6.51 -16.69
CA ILE A 50 10.88 6.17 -15.27
C ILE A 50 10.55 4.68 -15.02
N SER A 51 11.14 4.12 -13.96
CA SER A 51 10.90 2.71 -13.59
C SER A 51 9.46 2.45 -13.11
N GLY A 52 9.03 1.18 -13.13
CA GLY A 52 7.70 0.79 -12.63
C GLY A 52 7.46 1.22 -11.17
N GLY A 53 8.46 1.06 -10.29
CA GLY A 53 8.38 1.53 -8.91
C GLY A 53 8.26 3.06 -8.81
N MET A 54 8.93 3.83 -9.67
CA MET A 54 8.75 5.28 -9.77
C MET A 54 7.35 5.63 -10.25
N GLN A 55 6.80 4.91 -11.24
CA GLN A 55 5.43 5.13 -11.70
C GLN A 55 4.39 4.90 -10.59
N LYS A 56 4.56 3.85 -9.76
CA LYS A 56 3.71 3.60 -8.59
C LYS A 56 3.79 4.76 -7.60
N ARG A 57 4.98 5.29 -7.31
CA ARG A 57 5.16 6.46 -6.44
C ARG A 57 4.52 7.73 -7.01
N VAL A 58 4.61 7.97 -8.32
CA VAL A 58 3.88 9.07 -8.98
C VAL A 58 2.37 8.91 -8.84
N ALA A 59 1.85 7.67 -8.96
CA ALA A 59 0.43 7.40 -8.77
C ALA A 59 -0.03 7.72 -7.34
N ILE A 60 0.79 7.40 -6.32
CA ILE A 60 0.54 7.78 -4.92
C ILE A 60 0.57 9.31 -4.77
N ALA A 61 1.60 9.99 -5.29
CA ALA A 61 1.68 11.46 -5.25
C ALA A 61 0.44 12.12 -5.87
N ARG A 62 -0.03 11.60 -7.00
CA ARG A 62 -1.27 12.05 -7.65
C ARG A 62 -2.50 11.83 -6.77
N ALA A 63 -2.58 10.68 -6.11
CA ALA A 63 -3.73 10.33 -5.26
C ALA A 63 -3.85 11.26 -4.05
N ILE A 64 -2.73 11.70 -3.46
CA ILE A 64 -2.72 12.58 -2.28
C ILE A 64 -2.76 14.08 -2.61
N ALA A 65 -2.75 14.46 -3.90
CA ALA A 65 -2.68 15.86 -4.31
C ALA A 65 -3.83 16.73 -3.74
N LEU A 66 -5.03 16.17 -3.64
CA LEU A 66 -6.23 16.84 -3.12
C LEU A 66 -6.44 16.68 -1.61
N ASN A 67 -5.46 16.19 -0.84
CA ASN A 67 -5.61 15.95 0.60
C ASN A 67 -6.83 15.05 0.92
N PRO A 68 -6.94 13.83 0.38
CA PRO A 68 -8.08 12.98 0.61
C PRO A 68 -8.13 12.48 2.06
N GLN A 69 -9.32 12.21 2.57
CA GLN A 69 -9.51 11.51 3.85
C GLN A 69 -9.41 9.99 3.71
N TYR A 70 -9.61 9.48 2.49
CA TYR A 70 -9.57 8.06 2.17
C TYR A 70 -8.65 7.81 0.98
N LEU A 71 -7.75 6.84 1.12
CA LEU A 71 -6.88 6.36 0.06
C LEU A 71 -7.23 4.92 -0.29
N PHE A 72 -7.47 4.65 -1.57
CA PHE A 72 -7.74 3.30 -2.07
C PHE A 72 -6.59 2.86 -2.96
N CYS A 73 -5.94 1.76 -2.59
CA CYS A 73 -4.84 1.16 -3.35
C CYS A 73 -5.24 -0.23 -3.83
N ASP A 74 -5.21 -0.43 -5.14
CA ASP A 74 -5.47 -1.72 -5.75
C ASP A 74 -4.16 -2.29 -6.28
N GLU A 75 -3.69 -3.38 -5.67
CA GLU A 75 -2.44 -4.06 -5.98
C GLU A 75 -1.25 -3.09 -6.14
N PRO A 76 -0.92 -2.27 -5.12
CA PRO A 76 0.10 -1.23 -5.27
C PRO A 76 1.48 -1.80 -5.62
N ASN A 77 1.79 -3.02 -5.19
CA ASN A 77 3.07 -3.69 -5.37
C ASN A 77 3.14 -4.61 -6.59
N SER A 78 2.05 -4.76 -7.34
CA SER A 78 2.01 -5.66 -8.49
C SER A 78 3.09 -5.34 -9.52
N GLY A 79 3.87 -6.38 -9.90
CA GLY A 79 4.93 -6.26 -10.92
C GLY A 79 6.24 -5.64 -10.42
N LEU A 80 6.40 -5.47 -9.11
CA LEU A 80 7.64 -4.96 -8.51
C LEU A 80 8.47 -6.11 -7.89
N ASP A 81 9.77 -5.88 -7.77
CA ASP A 81 10.64 -6.75 -7.00
C ASP A 81 10.40 -6.58 -5.49
N PRO A 82 10.75 -7.58 -4.65
CA PRO A 82 10.45 -7.55 -3.21
C PRO A 82 11.00 -6.33 -2.48
N LYS A 83 12.18 -5.84 -2.87
CA LYS A 83 12.79 -4.68 -2.23
C LYS A 83 12.03 -3.39 -2.55
N THR A 84 11.62 -3.23 -3.79
CA THR A 84 10.82 -2.08 -4.24
C THR A 84 9.41 -2.13 -3.64
N SER A 85 8.82 -3.33 -3.47
CA SER A 85 7.52 -3.51 -2.80
C SER A 85 7.55 -3.01 -1.36
N LEU A 86 8.59 -3.35 -0.58
CA LEU A 86 8.74 -2.84 0.79
C LEU A 86 8.78 -1.30 0.84
N VAL A 87 9.50 -0.66 -0.10
CA VAL A 87 9.55 0.81 -0.18
C VAL A 87 8.16 1.42 -0.46
N ILE A 88 7.34 0.76 -1.27
CA ILE A 88 5.96 1.21 -1.54
C ILE A 88 5.08 1.03 -0.29
N ASP A 89 5.21 -0.09 0.41
CA ASP A 89 4.46 -0.35 1.64
C ASP A 89 4.79 0.68 2.73
N GLU A 90 6.08 0.91 2.99
CA GLU A 90 6.54 1.94 3.93
C GLU A 90 6.02 3.33 3.54
N LEU A 91 6.09 3.68 2.26
CA LEU A 91 5.59 4.96 1.76
C LEU A 91 4.08 5.12 2.00
N ILE A 92 3.28 4.09 1.73
CA ILE A 92 1.82 4.13 1.96
C ILE A 92 1.53 4.27 3.46
N HIS A 93 2.24 3.53 4.32
CA HIS A 93 2.11 3.61 5.76
C HIS A 93 2.44 5.01 6.30
N ASP A 94 3.59 5.57 5.89
CA ASP A 94 4.04 6.89 6.32
C ASP A 94 3.06 7.99 5.91
N ILE A 95 2.62 7.98 4.66
CA ILE A 95 1.65 8.93 4.13
C ILE A 95 0.30 8.79 4.86
N THR A 96 -0.18 7.56 5.10
CA THR A 96 -1.42 7.29 5.84
C THR A 96 -1.36 7.92 7.22
N THR A 97 -0.25 7.71 7.94
CA THR A 97 -0.05 8.23 9.29
C THR A 97 0.10 9.75 9.30
N GLU A 98 0.94 10.30 8.43
CA GLU A 98 1.21 11.74 8.36
C GLU A 98 -0.03 12.57 8.04
N TYR A 99 -0.85 12.08 7.10
CA TYR A 99 -2.06 12.79 6.66
C TYR A 99 -3.30 12.40 7.47
N ASN A 100 -3.15 11.50 8.44
CA ASN A 100 -4.26 10.96 9.25
C ASN A 100 -5.42 10.46 8.36
N MET A 101 -5.08 9.70 7.32
CA MET A 101 -6.03 9.14 6.36
C MET A 101 -6.45 7.73 6.78
N THR A 102 -7.61 7.31 6.27
CA THR A 102 -7.96 5.88 6.25
C THR A 102 -7.54 5.31 4.91
N THR A 103 -6.65 4.31 4.92
CA THR A 103 -6.17 3.66 3.69
C THR A 103 -6.74 2.25 3.58
N ILE A 104 -7.31 1.93 2.42
CA ILE A 104 -7.82 0.61 2.08
C ILE A 104 -6.93 0.06 0.96
N ILE A 105 -6.27 -1.07 1.25
CA ILE A 105 -5.36 -1.74 0.30
C ILE A 105 -5.98 -3.07 -0.09
N ASN A 106 -6.28 -3.24 -1.37
CA ASN A 106 -6.61 -4.54 -1.94
C ASN A 106 -5.32 -5.19 -2.44
N THR A 107 -4.96 -6.33 -1.89
CA THR A 107 -3.74 -7.05 -2.28
C THR A 107 -3.84 -8.54 -1.97
N HIS A 108 -3.07 -9.34 -2.70
CA HIS A 108 -2.82 -10.75 -2.40
C HIS A 108 -1.41 -10.98 -1.84
N ASP A 109 -0.60 -9.93 -1.67
CA ASP A 109 0.74 -10.04 -1.09
C ASP A 109 0.68 -10.07 0.44
N MET A 110 0.91 -11.23 0.99
CA MET A 110 0.89 -11.43 2.44
C MET A 110 2.01 -10.70 3.18
N ASN A 111 3.12 -10.35 2.50
CA ASN A 111 4.16 -9.54 3.13
C ASN A 111 3.64 -8.13 3.41
N SER A 112 2.94 -7.52 2.45
CA SER A 112 2.29 -6.22 2.64
C SER A 112 1.22 -6.28 3.72
N VAL A 113 0.35 -7.31 3.69
CA VAL A 113 -0.70 -7.50 4.69
C VAL A 113 -0.12 -7.57 6.10
N MET A 114 0.94 -8.37 6.30
CA MET A 114 1.57 -8.54 7.62
C MET A 114 2.46 -7.37 8.01
N GLY A 115 3.02 -6.65 7.03
CA GLY A 115 3.88 -5.49 7.25
C GLY A 115 3.13 -4.25 7.72
N ILE A 116 2.11 -3.84 6.98
CA ILE A 116 1.41 -2.56 7.17
C ILE A 116 -0.09 -2.67 7.47
N GLY A 117 -0.65 -3.89 7.50
CA GLY A 117 -2.08 -4.07 7.80
C GLY A 117 -2.40 -3.92 9.29
N ASP A 118 -3.33 -3.04 9.64
CA ASP A 118 -3.89 -2.92 11.00
C ASP A 118 -5.11 -3.82 11.16
N SER A 119 -6.06 -3.71 10.21
CA SER A 119 -7.28 -4.52 10.14
C SER A 119 -7.32 -5.26 8.80
N ILE A 120 -7.56 -6.53 8.84
CA ILE A 120 -7.52 -7.41 7.69
C ILE A 120 -8.90 -7.97 7.43
N LEU A 121 -9.37 -7.80 6.20
CA LEU A 121 -10.63 -8.35 5.72
C LEU A 121 -10.35 -9.37 4.62
N TYR A 122 -10.68 -10.63 4.86
CA TYR A 122 -10.57 -11.68 3.84
C TYR A 122 -11.90 -11.84 3.09
N ILE A 123 -11.83 -11.62 1.78
CA ILE A 123 -12.98 -11.74 0.88
C ILE A 123 -12.83 -13.02 0.04
N TYR A 124 -13.88 -13.85 0.03
CA TYR A 124 -13.94 -15.05 -0.79
C TYR A 124 -15.27 -15.11 -1.54
N GLN A 125 -15.22 -15.28 -2.86
CA GLN A 125 -16.39 -15.33 -3.74
C GLN A 125 -17.39 -14.17 -3.53
N GLY A 126 -16.87 -12.96 -3.32
CA GLY A 126 -17.68 -11.75 -3.13
C GLY A 126 -18.28 -11.57 -1.73
N HIS A 127 -17.96 -12.44 -0.78
CA HIS A 127 -18.44 -12.38 0.60
C HIS A 127 -17.29 -12.16 1.57
N LYS A 128 -17.61 -11.46 2.69
CA LYS A 128 -16.69 -11.37 3.83
C LYS A 128 -16.59 -12.75 4.50
N GLU A 129 -15.45 -13.39 4.39
CA GLU A 129 -15.21 -14.71 4.94
C GLU A 129 -14.57 -14.65 6.33
N TRP A 130 -13.70 -13.65 6.56
CA TRP A 130 -13.01 -13.45 7.83
C TRP A 130 -12.60 -11.99 8.01
N GLU A 131 -12.46 -11.57 9.28
CA GLU A 131 -11.97 -10.26 9.68
C GLU A 131 -11.18 -10.39 10.98
N GLY A 132 -10.09 -9.62 11.11
CA GLY A 132 -9.25 -9.58 12.29
C GLY A 132 -8.02 -8.72 12.09
N THR A 133 -7.09 -8.77 13.04
CA THR A 133 -5.79 -8.12 12.98
C THR A 133 -4.73 -9.08 12.41
N LYS A 134 -3.51 -8.57 12.16
CA LYS A 134 -2.37 -9.41 11.75
C LYS A 134 -2.03 -10.49 12.81
N ASP A 135 -2.25 -10.22 14.09
CA ASP A 135 -2.00 -11.19 15.15
C ASP A 135 -3.06 -12.31 15.15
N ASP A 136 -4.32 -11.98 14.84
CA ASP A 136 -5.42 -12.93 14.75
C ASP A 136 -5.27 -13.90 13.57
N VAL A 137 -4.55 -13.51 12.53
CA VAL A 137 -4.30 -14.34 11.34
C VAL A 137 -3.65 -15.67 11.70
N PHE A 138 -2.67 -15.67 12.62
CA PHE A 138 -1.93 -16.88 13.00
C PHE A 138 -2.75 -17.85 13.86
N THR A 139 -3.74 -17.33 14.57
CA THR A 139 -4.63 -18.10 15.46
C THR A 139 -5.97 -18.42 14.84
N ALA A 140 -6.25 -17.89 13.64
CA ALA A 140 -7.50 -18.08 12.94
C ALA A 140 -7.78 -19.58 12.67
N THR A 141 -9.02 -20.01 12.94
CA THR A 141 -9.49 -21.37 12.68
C THR A 141 -10.18 -21.50 11.31
N ASN A 142 -10.33 -20.38 10.58
CA ASN A 142 -10.95 -20.39 9.24
C ASN A 142 -10.07 -21.15 8.25
N GLU A 143 -10.57 -22.27 7.73
CA GLU A 143 -9.83 -23.17 6.85
C GLU A 143 -9.46 -22.49 5.50
N ARG A 144 -10.37 -21.70 4.92
CA ARG A 144 -10.13 -21.03 3.63
C ARG A 144 -9.04 -19.97 3.75
N LEU A 145 -9.10 -19.15 4.81
CA LEU A 145 -8.06 -18.18 5.12
C LEU A 145 -6.70 -18.88 5.31
N ASN A 146 -6.68 -19.96 6.09
CA ASN A 146 -5.47 -20.73 6.34
C ASN A 146 -4.88 -21.31 5.06
N ASN A 147 -5.70 -21.86 4.17
CA ASN A 147 -5.26 -22.40 2.89
C ASN A 147 -4.71 -21.31 1.97
N PHE A 148 -5.26 -20.10 2.02
CA PHE A 148 -4.78 -18.96 1.25
C PHE A 148 -3.45 -18.43 1.79
N ILE A 149 -3.37 -18.13 3.08
CA ILE A 149 -2.19 -17.50 3.71
C ILE A 149 -1.01 -18.46 3.74
N PHE A 150 -1.25 -19.69 4.16
CA PHE A 150 -0.21 -20.71 4.32
C PHE A 150 -0.02 -21.57 3.06
N ALA A 151 -0.41 -21.06 1.89
CA ALA A 151 -0.07 -21.66 0.62
C ALA A 151 1.45 -21.72 0.38
N SER A 152 2.22 -20.75 0.92
CA SER A 152 3.67 -20.75 0.85
C SER A 152 4.32 -21.54 1.98
N ASP A 153 5.37 -22.30 1.68
CA ASP A 153 6.11 -23.10 2.67
C ASP A 153 6.78 -22.25 3.76
N LEU A 154 7.13 -20.99 3.45
CA LEU A 154 7.73 -20.07 4.40
C LEU A 154 6.75 -19.71 5.51
N LEU A 155 5.54 -19.32 5.16
CA LEU A 155 4.50 -18.93 6.12
C LEU A 155 4.01 -20.14 6.93
N ARG A 156 4.01 -21.36 6.36
CA ARG A 156 3.76 -22.59 7.11
C ARG A 156 4.79 -22.84 8.23
N LYS A 157 6.07 -22.60 7.94
CA LYS A 157 7.15 -22.72 8.94
C LYS A 157 7.02 -21.68 10.04
N VAL A 158 6.69 -20.44 9.71
CA VAL A 158 6.46 -19.36 10.70
C VAL A 158 5.32 -19.75 11.65
N ARG A 159 4.20 -20.27 11.12
CA ARG A 159 3.08 -20.73 11.93
C ARG A 159 3.49 -21.83 12.90
N ALA A 160 4.26 -22.82 12.45
CA ALA A 160 4.70 -23.92 13.30
C ALA A 160 5.55 -23.45 14.48
N VAL A 161 6.40 -22.44 14.29
CA VAL A 161 7.23 -21.83 15.34
C VAL A 161 6.37 -21.04 16.34
N SER A 162 5.41 -20.25 15.85
CA SER A 162 4.50 -19.49 16.71
C SER A 162 3.64 -20.40 17.62
N TYR A 163 3.16 -21.52 17.09
CA TYR A 163 2.42 -22.51 17.90
C TYR A 163 3.26 -23.17 18.98
N THR A 164 4.55 -23.41 18.74
CA THR A 164 5.46 -23.98 19.75
C THR A 164 5.75 -22.99 20.88
N HIS A 165 5.87 -21.69 20.59
CA HIS A 165 6.07 -20.68 21.62
C HIS A 165 4.81 -20.46 22.50
N LEU A 166 3.62 -20.44 21.93
CA LEU A 166 2.37 -20.31 22.69
C LEU A 166 2.15 -21.49 23.63
N ARG A 167 2.41 -22.74 23.20
CA ARG A 167 2.32 -23.93 24.05
C ARG A 167 3.40 -23.96 25.14
N ALA A 168 4.58 -23.40 24.92
CA ALA A 168 5.63 -23.36 25.93
C ALA A 168 5.28 -22.44 27.12
N HIS A 169 4.46 -21.41 26.90
CA HIS A 169 3.97 -20.53 27.96
C HIS A 169 2.77 -21.11 28.75
N GLU A 170 2.03 -22.05 28.20
CA GLU A 170 0.92 -22.73 28.89
C GLU A 170 1.38 -23.93 29.78
N THR A 171 2.65 -24.34 29.66
CA THR A 171 3.15 -25.54 30.38
C THR A 171 3.99 -25.20 31.62
N VAL A 172 4.00 -23.93 32.06
CA VAL A 172 4.64 -23.49 33.31
C VAL A 172 3.57 -22.99 34.29
N LEU A 173 2.82 -23.92 34.82
CA LEU A 173 2.08 -23.81 36.08
C LEU A 173 2.26 -25.10 36.85
#